data_8672715d1262e8d0cb2999f2b63b84d4
#
_entry.id   8672715d1262e8d0cb2999f2b63b84d4
#
_cell.length_a   1.000
_cell.length_b   1.000
_cell.length_c   1.000
_cell.angle_alpha   90.00
_cell.angle_beta   90.00
_cell.angle_gamma   90.00
#
_symmetry.space_group_name_H-M   'P 1'
#
loop_
_entity.id
_entity.type
_entity.pdbx_description
1 polymer ?
#
loop_
_entity_poly.entity_id
_entity_poly.type
_entity_poly.pdbx_seq_one_letter_code
_entity_poly.pdbx_strand_id
1 'polypeptide(L)'
;IGTTVPALAGEYFLVTGSGKYFRNVSIKPEDSICMIELDDKGENYRIVWGLVNGGRPTSELPSHLMNLEVKKLQDPDYRVVYHAHTTNIIALTFVLPLEDKVFTRELWEMATECPVVFPDGVGVVPWMVPGGREIAVATSELMKKYDLAIWAHHGTFAAGKDFDLTFGLMHTVEKSAEILVKMLSMQPNKRQTITPDDS
;
A
#
# COMPACT_ATOMS: atom_id res chain seq x y z
N ILE A 1 13.89 -3.98 -13.37
CA ILE A 1 12.70 -3.70 -12.53
C ILE A 1 11.76 -4.92 -12.53
N GLY A 2 11.62 -5.63 -13.63
CA GLY A 2 10.62 -6.70 -13.81
C GLY A 2 9.28 -6.22 -14.37
N THR A 3 9.19 -4.94 -14.69
CA THR A 3 8.06 -4.25 -15.34
C THR A 3 8.57 -3.03 -16.09
N THR A 4 7.68 -2.34 -16.80
CA THR A 4 7.99 -1.09 -17.50
C THR A 4 7.09 0.02 -16.96
N VAL A 5 7.69 1.17 -16.61
CA VAL A 5 7.02 2.36 -16.08
C VAL A 5 7.48 3.62 -16.83
N PRO A 6 7.07 3.78 -18.09
CA PRO A 6 7.60 4.79 -18.98
C PRO A 6 7.31 6.24 -18.52
N ALA A 7 6.23 6.46 -17.78
CA ALA A 7 5.93 7.78 -17.24
C ALA A 7 6.84 8.19 -16.08
N LEU A 8 7.62 7.26 -15.53
CA LEU A 8 8.62 7.52 -14.48
C LEU A 8 10.07 7.47 -15.02
N ALA A 9 10.26 7.37 -16.35
CA ALA A 9 11.58 7.27 -16.95
C ALA A 9 12.48 8.47 -16.57
N GLY A 10 13.74 8.19 -16.22
CA GLY A 10 14.72 9.20 -15.82
C GLY A 10 14.52 9.79 -14.42
N GLU A 11 13.47 9.38 -13.69
CA GLU A 11 13.23 9.90 -12.34
C GLU A 11 14.05 9.14 -11.27
N TYR A 12 14.17 9.78 -10.10
CA TYR A 12 14.89 9.29 -8.93
C TYR A 12 13.91 8.90 -7.83
N PHE A 13 14.15 7.75 -7.18
CA PHE A 13 13.30 7.25 -6.10
C PHE A 13 14.14 6.79 -4.90
N LEU A 14 13.70 7.17 -3.69
CA LEU A 14 14.16 6.56 -2.46
C LEU A 14 13.36 5.29 -2.22
N VAL A 15 14.07 4.17 -2.04
CA VAL A 15 13.47 2.84 -1.91
C VAL A 15 14.11 2.09 -0.76
N THR A 16 13.32 1.36 0.01
CA THR A 16 13.85 0.48 1.06
C THR A 16 14.58 -0.72 0.47
N GLY A 17 15.64 -1.16 1.15
CA GLY A 17 16.38 -2.36 0.79
C GLY A 17 15.61 -3.64 1.14
N SER A 18 15.76 -4.66 0.33
CA SER A 18 15.20 -6.00 0.62
C SER A 18 15.79 -6.55 1.92
N GLY A 19 14.89 -7.00 2.83
CA GLY A 19 15.28 -7.53 4.14
C GLY A 19 15.78 -6.46 5.13
N LYS A 20 15.60 -5.18 4.85
CA LYS A 20 15.92 -4.07 5.76
C LYS A 20 14.69 -3.64 6.56
N TYR A 21 14.95 -3.05 7.73
CA TYR A 21 13.90 -2.64 8.66
C TYR A 21 13.79 -1.12 8.77
N PHE A 22 12.60 -0.57 8.73
CA PHE A 22 12.34 0.87 8.83
C PHE A 22 12.98 1.54 10.06
N ARG A 23 12.95 0.86 11.20
CA ARG A 23 13.57 1.38 12.45
C ARG A 23 15.05 1.70 12.30
N ASN A 24 15.74 1.07 11.36
CA ASN A 24 17.18 1.26 11.15
C ASN A 24 17.48 2.43 10.18
N VAL A 25 16.47 2.95 9.49
CA VAL A 25 16.65 4.08 8.56
C VAL A 25 17.16 5.32 9.28
N SER A 26 16.66 5.61 10.48
CA SER A 26 17.16 6.75 11.28
C SER A 26 18.56 6.53 11.87
N ILE A 27 19.03 5.29 11.94
CA ILE A 27 20.32 4.93 12.56
C ILE A 27 21.41 4.82 11.49
N LYS A 28 21.09 4.14 10.38
CA LYS A 28 22.00 3.87 9.26
C LYS A 28 21.21 3.93 7.94
N PRO A 29 20.83 5.14 7.49
CA PRO A 29 20.05 5.30 6.26
C PRO A 29 20.77 4.69 5.06
N GLU A 30 22.08 4.91 4.95
CA GLU A 30 22.93 4.42 3.84
C GLU A 30 23.01 2.89 3.74
N ASP A 31 22.63 2.16 4.77
CA ASP A 31 22.57 0.68 4.76
C ASP A 31 21.15 0.15 4.60
N SER A 32 20.16 0.98 4.86
CA SER A 32 18.75 0.57 4.97
C SER A 32 17.90 0.93 3.74
N ILE A 33 18.26 2.00 3.06
CA ILE A 33 17.57 2.51 1.87
C ILE A 33 18.58 2.77 0.76
N CYS A 34 18.07 2.93 -0.45
CA CYS A 34 18.86 3.40 -1.59
C CYS A 34 18.09 4.45 -2.39
N MET A 35 18.83 5.26 -3.12
CA MET A 35 18.30 6.05 -4.21
C MET A 35 18.59 5.31 -5.51
N ILE A 36 17.54 5.08 -6.27
CA ILE A 36 17.61 4.51 -7.61
C ILE A 36 17.30 5.60 -8.64
N GLU A 37 17.88 5.48 -9.82
CA GLU A 37 17.55 6.25 -11.02
C GLU A 37 17.03 5.29 -12.07
N LEU A 38 15.88 5.60 -12.69
CA LEU A 38 15.35 4.80 -13.78
C LEU A 38 16.01 5.20 -15.11
N ASP A 39 16.11 4.23 -16.01
CA ASP A 39 16.60 4.49 -17.36
C ASP A 39 15.58 5.27 -18.22
N ASP A 40 15.99 5.67 -19.42
CA ASP A 40 15.19 6.45 -20.37
C ASP A 40 13.89 5.74 -20.83
N LYS A 41 13.74 4.46 -20.53
CA LYS A 41 12.58 3.65 -20.91
C LYS A 41 11.71 3.25 -19.71
N GLY A 42 12.18 3.48 -18.49
CA GLY A 42 11.52 2.99 -17.27
C GLY A 42 11.52 1.46 -17.14
N GLU A 43 12.54 0.80 -17.68
CA GLU A 43 12.66 -0.67 -17.66
C GLU A 43 13.70 -1.16 -16.66
N ASN A 44 14.75 -0.38 -16.45
CA ASN A 44 15.87 -0.71 -15.59
C ASN A 44 16.13 0.41 -14.60
N TYR A 45 16.90 0.09 -13.55
CA TYR A 45 17.37 1.08 -12.60
C TYR A 45 18.87 0.89 -12.34
N ARG A 46 19.50 1.96 -11.88
CA ARG A 46 20.80 1.90 -11.21
C ARG A 46 20.69 2.47 -9.80
N ILE A 47 21.45 1.89 -8.85
CA ILE A 47 21.56 2.47 -7.51
C ILE A 47 22.59 3.60 -7.61
N VAL A 48 22.17 4.81 -7.28
CA VAL A 48 23.02 6.00 -7.29
C VAL A 48 23.51 6.37 -5.90
N TRP A 49 22.84 5.88 -4.86
CA TRP A 49 23.25 6.04 -3.46
C TRP A 49 22.60 4.94 -2.58
N GLY A 50 23.25 4.64 -1.45
CA GLY A 50 22.74 3.74 -0.41
C GLY A 50 23.06 2.27 -0.64
N LEU A 51 22.55 1.40 0.25
CA LEU A 51 22.86 -0.03 0.33
C LEU A 51 24.37 -0.32 0.28
N VAL A 52 25.14 0.48 1.00
CA VAL A 52 26.62 0.52 0.94
C VAL A 52 27.30 -0.80 1.34
N ASN A 53 26.62 -1.63 2.13
CA ASN A 53 27.10 -2.96 2.51
C ASN A 53 26.60 -4.08 1.57
N GLY A 54 26.15 -3.71 0.37
CA GLY A 54 25.53 -4.62 -0.59
C GLY A 54 24.03 -4.79 -0.33
N GLY A 55 23.36 -5.35 -1.28
CA GLY A 55 21.91 -5.55 -1.25
C GLY A 55 21.25 -5.10 -2.53
N ARG A 56 19.94 -5.12 -2.51
CA ARG A 56 19.07 -4.70 -3.63
C ARG A 56 17.83 -4.00 -3.09
N PRO A 57 17.14 -3.17 -3.88
CA PRO A 57 15.83 -2.63 -3.55
C PRO A 57 14.85 -3.74 -3.16
N THR A 58 13.75 -3.36 -2.49
CA THR A 58 12.69 -4.30 -2.14
C THR A 58 12.29 -5.19 -3.32
N SER A 59 11.95 -6.44 -3.05
CA SER A 59 11.46 -7.39 -4.06
C SER A 59 10.12 -6.96 -4.68
N GLU A 60 9.42 -6.06 -4.03
CA GLU A 60 8.12 -5.51 -4.46
C GLU A 60 8.26 -4.20 -5.24
N LEU A 61 9.48 -3.87 -5.69
CA LEU A 61 9.75 -2.70 -6.51
C LEU A 61 8.82 -2.57 -7.73
N PRO A 62 8.46 -3.66 -8.46
CA PRO A 62 7.49 -3.56 -9.55
C PRO A 62 6.16 -2.97 -9.12
N SER A 63 5.60 -3.45 -8.00
CA SER A 63 4.32 -2.95 -7.45
C SER A 63 4.43 -1.50 -7.01
N HIS A 64 5.51 -1.12 -6.32
CA HIS A 64 5.73 0.27 -5.91
C HIS A 64 5.75 1.23 -7.10
N LEU A 65 6.53 0.92 -8.13
CA LEU A 65 6.69 1.81 -9.29
C LEU A 65 5.42 1.86 -10.15
N MET A 66 4.77 0.71 -10.41
CA MET A 66 3.53 0.70 -11.19
C MET A 66 2.40 1.45 -10.49
N ASN A 67 2.26 1.28 -9.17
CA ASN A 67 1.27 2.02 -8.38
C ASN A 67 1.54 3.53 -8.43
N LEU A 68 2.79 3.93 -8.26
CA LEU A 68 3.17 5.33 -8.32
C LEU A 68 2.95 5.93 -9.72
N GLU A 69 3.30 5.19 -10.77
CA GLU A 69 3.05 5.61 -12.16
C GLU A 69 1.58 5.93 -12.42
N VAL A 70 0.70 5.00 -12.06
CA VAL A 70 -0.76 5.17 -12.22
C VAL A 70 -1.24 6.40 -11.46
N LYS A 71 -0.80 6.61 -10.23
CA LYS A 71 -1.18 7.76 -9.42
C LYS A 71 -0.64 9.07 -9.95
N LYS A 72 0.62 9.13 -10.36
CA LYS A 72 1.23 10.33 -10.96
C LYS A 72 0.60 10.72 -12.30
N LEU A 73 0.11 9.77 -13.07
CA LEU A 73 -0.64 10.06 -14.30
C LEU A 73 -2.02 10.68 -14.02
N GLN A 74 -2.61 10.42 -12.86
CA GLN A 74 -3.87 11.03 -12.43
C GLN A 74 -3.63 12.40 -11.77
N ASP A 75 -2.63 12.48 -10.91
CA ASP A 75 -2.24 13.69 -10.19
C ASP A 75 -0.71 13.67 -9.95
N PRO A 76 0.05 14.60 -10.57
CA PRO A 76 1.52 14.63 -10.49
C PRO A 76 2.08 14.87 -9.08
N ASP A 77 1.23 15.27 -8.13
CA ASP A 77 1.64 15.49 -6.74
C ASP A 77 1.83 14.19 -5.95
N TYR A 78 1.34 13.05 -6.44
CA TYR A 78 1.60 11.76 -5.80
C TYR A 78 3.08 11.42 -5.82
N ARG A 79 3.65 11.13 -4.64
CA ARG A 79 5.10 10.93 -4.46
C ARG A 79 5.46 9.74 -3.59
N VAL A 80 4.51 9.20 -2.84
CA VAL A 80 4.76 8.18 -1.82
C VAL A 80 3.93 6.96 -2.10
N VAL A 81 4.55 5.79 -1.99
CA VAL A 81 3.87 4.50 -1.93
C VAL A 81 4.40 3.73 -0.73
N TYR A 82 3.52 3.45 0.23
CA TYR A 82 3.80 2.58 1.37
C TYR A 82 3.30 1.17 1.12
N HIS A 83 4.10 0.21 1.57
CA HIS A 83 3.66 -1.17 1.75
C HIS A 83 3.92 -1.60 3.18
N ALA A 84 2.95 -2.23 3.82
CA ALA A 84 3.08 -2.76 5.18
C ALA A 84 2.26 -4.05 5.36
N HIS A 85 2.74 -4.90 6.26
CA HIS A 85 2.02 -6.10 6.70
C HIS A 85 1.05 -5.73 7.83
N THR A 86 -0.07 -5.15 7.48
CA THR A 86 -1.13 -4.66 8.36
C THR A 86 -1.89 -5.83 8.99
N THR A 87 -1.61 -6.12 10.25
CA THR A 87 -1.99 -7.38 10.91
C THR A 87 -3.50 -7.61 10.94
N ASN A 88 -4.28 -6.59 11.29
CA ASN A 88 -5.72 -6.74 11.41
C ASN A 88 -6.40 -6.83 10.05
N ILE A 89 -5.95 -6.06 9.07
CA ILE A 89 -6.38 -6.21 7.68
C ILE A 89 -6.09 -7.63 7.18
N ILE A 90 -4.88 -8.14 7.40
CA ILE A 90 -4.53 -9.51 7.02
C ILE A 90 -5.50 -10.51 7.66
N ALA A 91 -5.78 -10.38 8.97
CA ALA A 91 -6.70 -11.24 9.68
C ALA A 91 -8.11 -11.22 9.05
N LEU A 92 -8.60 -10.04 8.67
CA LEU A 92 -9.91 -9.91 8.02
C LEU A 92 -9.97 -10.59 6.65
N THR A 93 -8.86 -10.71 5.92
CA THR A 93 -8.85 -11.42 4.63
C THR A 93 -9.10 -12.93 4.75
N PHE A 94 -9.06 -13.50 5.96
CA PHE A 94 -9.40 -14.91 6.21
C PHE A 94 -10.89 -15.12 6.50
N VAL A 95 -11.62 -14.06 6.83
CA VAL A 95 -13.00 -14.18 7.35
C VAL A 95 -14.02 -13.38 6.55
N LEU A 96 -13.61 -12.35 5.81
CA LEU A 96 -14.48 -11.57 4.95
C LEU A 96 -14.38 -12.03 3.48
N PRO A 97 -15.46 -11.91 2.70
CA PRO A 97 -15.38 -12.00 1.25
C PRO A 97 -14.34 -11.01 0.68
N LEU A 98 -13.47 -11.49 -0.22
CA LEU A 98 -12.40 -10.69 -0.82
C LEU A 98 -12.95 -9.78 -1.92
N GLU A 99 -13.78 -8.81 -1.52
CA GLU A 99 -14.47 -7.87 -2.39
C GLU A 99 -14.27 -6.43 -1.91
N ASP A 100 -13.97 -5.52 -2.83
CA ASP A 100 -13.74 -4.08 -2.54
C ASP A 100 -14.89 -3.48 -1.72
N LYS A 101 -16.12 -3.74 -2.14
CA LYS A 101 -17.33 -3.18 -1.49
C LYS A 101 -17.51 -3.70 -0.07
N VAL A 102 -17.20 -4.99 0.17
CA VAL A 102 -17.34 -5.60 1.49
C VAL A 102 -16.32 -4.99 2.44
N PHE A 103 -15.03 -4.97 2.06
CA PHE A 103 -13.99 -4.37 2.89
C PHE A 103 -14.23 -2.88 3.13
N THR A 104 -14.57 -2.13 2.09
CA THR A 104 -14.87 -0.69 2.23
C THR A 104 -15.97 -0.47 3.27
N ARG A 105 -17.10 -1.17 3.14
CA ARG A 105 -18.23 -1.01 4.04
C ARG A 105 -17.89 -1.43 5.47
N GLU A 106 -17.32 -2.60 5.66
CA GLU A 106 -16.97 -3.12 6.98
C GLU A 106 -16.00 -2.18 7.72
N LEU A 107 -15.08 -1.55 7.02
CA LEU A 107 -14.13 -0.60 7.60
C LEU A 107 -14.78 0.76 7.88
N TRP A 108 -15.62 1.27 6.99
CA TRP A 108 -16.31 2.55 7.17
C TRP A 108 -17.25 2.52 8.38
N GLU A 109 -17.91 1.40 8.63
CA GLU A 109 -18.83 1.23 9.76
C GLU A 109 -18.12 1.23 11.13
N MET A 110 -16.79 1.21 11.18
CA MET A 110 -16.02 1.11 12.42
C MET A 110 -15.59 2.47 13.00
N ALA A 111 -15.49 3.52 12.18
CA ALA A 111 -15.09 4.84 12.66
C ALA A 111 -15.58 5.95 11.71
N THR A 112 -16.05 7.05 12.27
CA THR A 112 -16.62 8.20 11.53
C THR A 112 -15.62 8.87 10.59
N GLU A 113 -14.32 8.77 10.90
CA GLU A 113 -13.25 9.33 10.06
C GLU A 113 -13.05 8.59 8.75
N CYS A 114 -13.44 7.32 8.67
CA CYS A 114 -13.11 6.46 7.53
C CYS A 114 -13.64 7.00 6.19
N PRO A 115 -14.93 7.38 6.05
CA PRO A 115 -15.43 7.94 4.80
C PRO A 115 -14.78 9.28 4.41
N VAL A 116 -14.18 9.98 5.39
CA VAL A 116 -13.45 11.24 5.14
C VAL A 116 -12.03 10.97 4.67
N VAL A 117 -11.35 9.99 5.28
CA VAL A 117 -9.95 9.69 4.99
C VAL A 117 -9.78 8.86 3.69
N PHE A 118 -10.71 7.93 3.42
CA PHE A 118 -10.72 7.13 2.19
C PHE A 118 -12.13 7.08 1.58
N PRO A 119 -12.60 8.21 1.01
CA PRO A 119 -13.95 8.34 0.47
C PRO A 119 -14.25 7.41 -0.69
N ASP A 120 -13.23 7.03 -1.44
CA ASP A 120 -13.36 6.06 -2.55
C ASP A 120 -13.38 4.61 -2.07
N GLY A 121 -13.05 4.36 -0.80
CA GLY A 121 -12.94 3.03 -0.22
C GLY A 121 -11.56 2.40 -0.41
N VAL A 122 -11.53 1.07 -0.42
CA VAL A 122 -10.31 0.27 -0.57
C VAL A 122 -10.49 -0.80 -1.65
N GLY A 123 -9.43 -1.09 -2.40
CA GLY A 123 -9.40 -2.20 -3.34
C GLY A 123 -8.88 -3.49 -2.70
N VAL A 124 -9.27 -4.66 -3.20
CA VAL A 124 -8.83 -5.96 -2.70
C VAL A 124 -8.27 -6.81 -3.83
N VAL A 125 -7.00 -7.18 -3.72
CA VAL A 125 -6.34 -8.15 -4.60
C VAL A 125 -6.50 -9.53 -3.97
N PRO A 126 -7.08 -10.53 -4.67
CA PRO A 126 -7.06 -11.92 -4.23
C PRO A 126 -5.63 -12.41 -4.01
N TRP A 127 -5.46 -13.51 -3.25
CA TRP A 127 -4.12 -14.04 -3.03
C TRP A 127 -3.38 -14.29 -4.35
N MET A 128 -2.18 -13.72 -4.45
CA MET A 128 -1.23 -13.89 -5.55
C MET A 128 0.19 -13.97 -4.99
N VAL A 129 1.11 -14.54 -5.74
CA VAL A 129 2.53 -14.58 -5.34
C VAL A 129 3.10 -13.16 -5.35
N PRO A 130 3.64 -12.67 -4.21
CA PRO A 130 4.18 -11.31 -4.12
C PRO A 130 5.48 -11.13 -4.91
N GLY A 131 5.81 -9.89 -5.24
CA GLY A 131 7.05 -9.53 -5.94
C GLY A 131 7.03 -9.76 -7.45
N GLY A 132 6.00 -10.41 -8.00
CA GLY A 132 5.84 -10.66 -9.42
C GLY A 132 5.10 -9.55 -10.17
N ARG A 133 5.16 -9.60 -11.51
CA ARG A 133 4.46 -8.64 -12.37
C ARG A 133 2.93 -8.77 -12.27
N GLU A 134 2.41 -9.96 -12.08
CA GLU A 134 0.96 -10.21 -12.04
C GLU A 134 0.28 -9.45 -10.91
N ILE A 135 0.80 -9.55 -9.69
CA ILE A 135 0.25 -8.83 -8.53
C ILE A 135 0.47 -7.32 -8.67
N ALA A 136 1.58 -6.89 -9.28
CA ALA A 136 1.84 -5.49 -9.55
C ALA A 136 0.79 -4.89 -10.51
N VAL A 137 0.44 -5.60 -11.59
CA VAL A 137 -0.62 -5.22 -12.53
C VAL A 137 -1.98 -5.18 -11.82
N ALA A 138 -2.35 -6.23 -11.09
CA ALA A 138 -3.63 -6.29 -10.38
C ALA A 138 -3.77 -5.12 -9.38
N THR A 139 -2.70 -4.80 -8.65
CA THR A 139 -2.69 -3.69 -7.71
C THR A 139 -2.79 -2.34 -8.41
N SER A 140 -2.02 -2.13 -9.48
CA SER A 140 -2.03 -0.86 -10.22
C SER A 140 -3.38 -0.58 -10.88
N GLU A 141 -4.12 -1.60 -11.31
CA GLU A 141 -5.48 -1.43 -11.81
C GLU A 141 -6.44 -0.91 -10.70
N LEU A 142 -6.32 -1.43 -9.48
CA LEU A 142 -7.10 -0.93 -8.33
C LEU A 142 -6.70 0.50 -7.96
N MET A 143 -5.41 0.84 -8.07
CA MET A 143 -4.91 2.20 -7.80
C MET A 143 -5.44 3.26 -8.77
N LYS A 144 -6.06 2.88 -9.88
CA LYS A 144 -6.81 3.82 -10.73
C LYS A 144 -8.03 4.40 -10.03
N LYS A 145 -8.57 3.70 -9.04
CA LYS A 145 -9.77 4.08 -8.31
C LYS A 145 -9.50 4.37 -6.84
N TYR A 146 -8.63 3.62 -6.19
CA TYR A 146 -8.39 3.67 -4.77
C TYR A 146 -7.00 4.22 -4.46
N ASP A 147 -6.83 4.81 -3.28
CA ASP A 147 -5.51 5.18 -2.75
C ASP A 147 -4.90 4.09 -1.87
N LEU A 148 -5.68 3.03 -1.59
CA LEU A 148 -5.22 1.87 -0.82
C LEU A 148 -5.74 0.57 -1.45
N ALA A 149 -4.83 -0.38 -1.61
CA ALA A 149 -5.13 -1.74 -2.03
C ALA A 149 -4.68 -2.75 -0.97
N ILE A 150 -5.56 -3.71 -0.67
CA ILE A 150 -5.32 -4.83 0.24
C ILE A 150 -4.85 -6.02 -0.58
N TRP A 151 -3.76 -6.62 -0.18
CA TRP A 151 -3.31 -7.91 -0.68
C TRP A 151 -3.75 -9.01 0.28
N ALA A 152 -4.64 -9.88 -0.16
CA ALA A 152 -5.14 -10.99 0.67
C ALA A 152 -3.99 -11.81 1.25
N HIS A 153 -4.04 -12.03 2.58
CA HIS A 153 -3.06 -12.80 3.36
C HIS A 153 -1.64 -12.22 3.37
N HIS A 154 -1.45 -10.94 3.00
CA HIS A 154 -0.12 -10.35 2.92
C HIS A 154 -0.02 -8.96 3.58
N GLY A 155 -0.87 -8.01 3.20
CA GLY A 155 -0.79 -6.64 3.72
C GLY A 155 -1.49 -5.62 2.84
N THR A 156 -0.98 -4.39 2.86
CA THR A 156 -1.58 -3.27 2.13
C THR A 156 -0.54 -2.45 1.38
N PHE A 157 -0.96 -1.85 0.27
CA PHE A 157 -0.30 -0.76 -0.42
C PHE A 157 -1.13 0.50 -0.29
N ALA A 158 -0.52 1.63 0.07
CA ALA A 158 -1.15 2.94 0.07
C ALA A 158 -0.31 3.93 -0.73
N ALA A 159 -0.96 4.82 -1.47
CA ALA A 159 -0.32 5.89 -2.21
C ALA A 159 -0.83 7.25 -1.75
N GLY A 160 0.05 8.27 -1.81
CA GLY A 160 -0.29 9.61 -1.40
C GLY A 160 0.73 10.66 -1.83
N LYS A 161 0.43 11.92 -1.49
CA LYS A 161 1.23 13.09 -1.89
C LYS A 161 2.44 13.30 -0.98
N ASP A 162 2.37 12.91 0.27
CA ASP A 162 3.44 13.00 1.24
C ASP A 162 3.43 11.82 2.22
N PHE A 163 4.43 11.77 3.09
CA PHE A 163 4.59 10.67 4.05
C PHE A 163 3.48 10.66 5.10
N ASP A 164 3.08 11.81 5.63
CA ASP A 164 2.12 11.90 6.73
C ASP A 164 0.72 11.53 6.25
N LEU A 165 0.29 12.04 5.11
CA LEU A 165 -1.01 11.71 4.50
C LEU A 165 -1.09 10.22 4.13
N THR A 166 -0.03 9.68 3.54
CA THR A 166 0.00 8.26 3.12
C THR A 166 0.02 7.32 4.33
N PHE A 167 0.80 7.67 5.36
CA PHE A 167 0.80 6.93 6.64
C PHE A 167 -0.56 7.05 7.33
N GLY A 168 -1.14 8.25 7.39
CA GLY A 168 -2.45 8.52 7.99
C GLY A 168 -3.56 7.68 7.36
N LEU A 169 -3.57 7.57 6.03
CA LEU A 169 -4.49 6.68 5.30
C LEU A 169 -4.33 5.22 5.76
N MET A 170 -3.12 4.67 5.68
CA MET A 170 -2.86 3.29 6.06
C MET A 170 -3.17 3.02 7.53
N HIS A 171 -2.82 3.96 8.42
CA HIS A 171 -3.08 3.87 9.84
C HIS A 171 -4.58 3.87 10.14
N THR A 172 -5.37 4.72 9.48
CA THR A 172 -6.83 4.78 9.66
C THR A 172 -7.49 3.48 9.23
N VAL A 173 -7.08 2.93 8.09
CA VAL A 173 -7.59 1.64 7.60
C VAL A 173 -7.24 0.50 8.56
N GLU A 174 -6.00 0.42 9.03
CA GLU A 174 -5.59 -0.63 9.99
C GLU A 174 -6.26 -0.46 11.36
N LYS A 175 -6.44 0.78 11.85
CA LYS A 175 -7.17 1.06 13.09
C LYS A 175 -8.62 0.59 13.00
N SER A 176 -9.30 0.84 11.88
CA SER A 176 -10.67 0.38 11.65
C SER A 176 -10.75 -1.15 11.64
N ALA A 177 -9.79 -1.78 10.98
CA ALA A 177 -9.67 -3.24 10.98
C ALA A 177 -9.41 -3.81 12.38
N GLU A 178 -8.59 -3.13 13.19
CA GLU A 178 -8.36 -3.52 14.60
C GLU A 178 -9.64 -3.47 15.42
N ILE A 179 -10.44 -2.41 15.25
CA ILE A 179 -11.74 -2.28 15.92
C ILE A 179 -12.66 -3.42 15.49
N LEU A 180 -12.77 -3.68 14.18
CA LEU A 180 -13.61 -4.76 13.66
C LEU A 180 -13.19 -6.13 14.19
N VAL A 181 -11.91 -6.46 14.17
CA VAL A 181 -11.37 -7.73 14.70
C VAL A 181 -11.72 -7.88 16.18
N LYS A 182 -11.50 -6.85 16.99
CA LYS A 182 -11.84 -6.85 18.42
C LYS A 182 -13.33 -7.05 18.64
N MET A 183 -14.15 -6.33 17.90
CA MET A 183 -15.60 -6.41 18.02
C MET A 183 -16.13 -7.80 17.63
N LEU A 184 -15.68 -8.36 16.50
CA LEU A 184 -16.05 -9.71 16.08
C LEU A 184 -15.61 -10.78 17.08
N SER A 185 -14.50 -10.55 17.77
CA SER A 185 -14.01 -11.45 18.83
C SER A 185 -14.86 -11.40 20.11
N MET A 186 -15.47 -10.24 20.41
CA MET A 186 -16.33 -10.07 21.60
C MET A 186 -17.76 -10.54 21.36
N GLN A 187 -18.37 -10.15 20.25
CA GLN A 187 -19.79 -10.41 19.93
C GLN A 187 -20.04 -10.50 18.43
N PRO A 188 -19.83 -11.67 17.81
CA PRO A 188 -19.91 -11.78 16.34
C PRO A 188 -21.31 -11.52 15.75
N ASN A 189 -22.38 -11.72 16.54
CA ASN A 189 -23.75 -11.69 16.06
C ASN A 189 -24.57 -10.45 16.48
N LYS A 190 -24.00 -9.57 17.30
CA LYS A 190 -24.71 -8.39 17.82
C LYS A 190 -23.79 -7.18 17.78
N ARG A 191 -23.94 -6.36 16.77
CA ARG A 191 -23.20 -5.11 16.64
C ARG A 191 -24.11 -3.95 16.24
N GLN A 192 -23.81 -2.79 16.77
CA GLN A 192 -24.31 -1.52 16.28
C GLN A 192 -23.19 -0.90 15.46
N THR A 193 -23.49 -0.46 14.25
CA THR A 193 -22.51 0.12 13.32
C THR A 193 -23.03 1.45 12.80
N ILE A 194 -22.13 2.27 12.29
CA ILE A 194 -22.49 3.44 11.50
C ILE A 194 -23.14 2.93 10.20
N THR A 195 -24.33 3.41 9.91
CA THR A 195 -25.08 3.00 8.71
C THR A 195 -25.00 4.08 7.62
N PRO A 196 -25.29 3.75 6.36
CA PRO A 196 -25.38 4.76 5.30
C PRO A 196 -26.37 5.89 5.58
N ASP A 197 -27.38 5.64 6.44
CA ASP A 197 -28.38 6.64 6.82
C ASP A 197 -27.86 7.61 7.92
N ASP A 198 -26.70 7.29 8.51
CA ASP A 198 -26.04 8.10 9.55
C ASP A 198 -24.96 9.04 8.99
N SER A 199 -24.69 8.98 7.68
CA SER A 199 -23.61 9.69 6.98
C SER A 199 -24.10 10.85 6.10
#